data_9c9b874af2ed9ae764bd19ae8875e214
#
_entry.id   9c9b874af2ed9ae764bd19ae8875e214
#
_cell.length_a   1.000
_cell.length_b   1.000
_cell.length_c   1.000
_cell.angle_alpha   90.00
_cell.angle_beta   90.00
_cell.angle_gamma   90.00
#
_symmetry.space_group_name_H-M   'P 1'
#
loop_
_entity.id
_entity.type
_entity.pdbx_description
1 polymer ?
#
loop_
_entity_poly.entity_id
_entity_poly.type
_entity_poly.pdbx_seq_one_letter_code
_entity_poly.pdbx_strand_id
1 'polypeptide(L)'
;IKTAYNAGFTHAAHFYNAMPGFHKRREYKYEGTVESVFLMDDMTVEVIADGRHLPSTILRLVYKLKGVERTCLVTDALSCAANEGKPLSDPRIIIEDGVCKLADHSSLVGSIATMDVLVRTMVQKADIPLADAVRMASETPARLMGVSDRTGTLQRGYSCKSKRL
;
A
#
# COMPACT_ATOMS: atom_id res chain seq x y z
N ILE A 1 -0.55 19.36 -2.83
CA ILE A 1 -1.62 18.36 -3.04
C ILE A 1 -2.86 19.00 -3.64
N LYS A 2 -3.41 20.08 -3.08
CA LYS A 2 -4.67 20.70 -3.57
C LYS A 2 -4.63 21.03 -5.07
N THR A 3 -3.50 21.52 -5.59
CA THR A 3 -3.33 21.81 -7.03
C THR A 3 -3.43 20.53 -7.87
N ALA A 4 -2.75 19.45 -7.44
CA ALA A 4 -2.83 18.16 -8.12
C ALA A 4 -4.24 17.56 -8.05
N TYR A 5 -4.88 17.62 -6.89
CA TYR A 5 -6.26 17.17 -6.72
C TYR A 5 -7.23 17.89 -7.65
N ASN A 6 -7.15 19.23 -7.72
CA ASN A 6 -7.97 20.03 -8.62
C ASN A 6 -7.70 19.75 -10.12
N ALA A 7 -6.51 19.21 -10.44
CA ALA A 7 -6.16 18.74 -11.77
C ALA A 7 -6.58 17.27 -12.04
N GLY A 8 -7.31 16.63 -11.11
CA GLY A 8 -7.86 15.29 -11.28
C GLY A 8 -7.00 14.14 -10.71
N PHE A 9 -5.93 14.44 -9.97
CA PHE A 9 -5.15 13.39 -9.28
C PHE A 9 -5.85 13.01 -7.98
N THR A 10 -6.55 11.87 -7.97
CA THR A 10 -7.41 11.42 -6.87
C THR A 10 -6.91 10.17 -6.15
N HIS A 11 -5.69 9.72 -6.46
CA HIS A 11 -5.11 8.51 -5.90
C HIS A 11 -3.67 8.77 -5.43
N ALA A 12 -3.33 8.28 -4.22
CA ALA A 12 -1.99 8.36 -3.65
C ALA A 12 -1.34 6.96 -3.62
N ALA A 13 -0.37 6.75 -4.52
CA ALA A 13 0.40 5.51 -4.62
C ALA A 13 1.31 5.34 -3.40
N HIS A 14 1.53 4.08 -2.94
CA HIS A 14 2.38 3.69 -1.80
C HIS A 14 2.40 4.74 -0.68
N PHE A 15 1.21 5.06 -0.19
CA PHE A 15 0.95 6.16 0.75
C PHE A 15 1.89 6.15 1.94
N TYR A 16 2.40 7.29 2.34
CA TYR A 16 3.48 7.57 3.27
C TYR A 16 4.90 7.43 2.66
N ASN A 17 5.11 6.55 1.67
CA ASN A 17 6.45 6.37 1.11
C ASN A 17 6.80 7.54 0.19
N ALA A 18 8.00 8.11 0.37
CA ALA A 18 8.47 9.30 -0.33
C ALA A 18 7.54 10.53 -0.19
N MET A 19 6.69 10.57 0.84
CA MET A 19 5.76 11.66 1.10
C MET A 19 6.11 12.36 2.40
N PRO A 20 6.25 13.71 2.41
CA PRO A 20 6.43 14.43 3.65
C PRO A 20 5.13 14.36 4.48
N GLY A 21 5.28 14.07 5.76
CA GLY A 21 4.24 14.24 6.77
C GLY A 21 4.37 15.58 7.48
N PHE A 22 3.59 15.74 8.54
CA PHE A 22 3.68 16.87 9.45
C PHE A 22 5.14 17.10 9.89
N HIS A 23 5.59 18.33 9.75
CA HIS A 23 6.97 18.68 10.03
C HIS A 23 7.11 20.10 10.58
N LYS A 24 8.28 20.35 11.18
CA LYS A 24 8.65 21.65 11.71
C LYS A 24 9.73 22.28 10.81
N ARG A 25 9.52 23.55 10.44
CA ARG A 25 10.53 24.35 9.76
C ARG A 25 10.75 25.62 10.57
N ARG A 26 11.91 25.72 11.20
CA ARG A 26 12.21 26.69 12.25
C ARG A 26 11.20 26.53 13.40
N GLU A 27 10.57 27.63 13.83
CA GLU A 27 9.56 27.66 14.90
C GLU A 27 8.14 27.26 14.43
N TYR A 28 7.87 27.26 13.14
CA TYR A 28 6.54 27.00 12.56
C TYR A 28 6.33 25.53 12.24
N LYS A 29 5.08 25.13 12.27
CA LYS A 29 4.62 23.78 11.93
C LYS A 29 3.87 23.81 10.59
N TYR A 30 4.10 22.76 9.80
CA TYR A 30 3.51 22.63 8.46
C TYR A 30 2.93 21.23 8.31
N GLU A 31 1.80 21.17 7.63
CA GLU A 31 1.26 19.93 7.11
C GLU A 31 2.12 19.42 5.94
N GLY A 32 2.09 18.12 5.74
CA GLY A 32 2.69 17.47 4.59
C GLY A 32 1.66 16.93 3.61
N THR A 33 2.15 16.13 2.67
CA THR A 33 1.31 15.39 1.72
C THR A 33 0.35 14.45 2.44
N VAL A 34 0.83 13.78 3.49
CA VAL A 34 0.07 12.77 4.22
C VAL A 34 -1.19 13.36 4.83
N GLU A 35 -1.08 14.45 5.57
CA GLU A 35 -2.21 15.12 6.22
C GLU A 35 -3.18 15.67 5.18
N SER A 36 -2.65 16.24 4.10
CA SER A 36 -3.46 16.77 3.01
C SER A 36 -4.32 15.68 2.35
N VAL A 37 -3.74 14.49 2.11
CA VAL A 37 -4.47 13.35 1.54
C VAL A 37 -5.56 12.84 2.49
N PHE A 38 -5.31 12.83 3.79
CA PHE A 38 -6.34 12.46 4.77
C PHE A 38 -7.53 13.42 4.78
N LEU A 39 -7.29 14.71 4.60
CA LEU A 39 -8.34 15.74 4.58
C LEU A 39 -9.16 15.78 3.27
N MET A 40 -8.70 15.12 2.22
CA MET A 40 -9.43 15.02 0.95
C MET A 40 -10.22 13.71 0.94
N ASP A 41 -11.50 13.79 1.28
CA ASP A 41 -12.37 12.62 1.48
C ASP A 41 -12.41 11.69 0.27
N ASP A 42 -12.44 12.23 -0.94
CA ASP A 42 -12.53 11.45 -2.18
C ASP A 42 -11.20 10.84 -2.63
N MET A 43 -10.08 11.27 -2.06
CA MET A 43 -8.80 10.65 -2.40
C MET A 43 -8.70 9.22 -1.87
N THR A 44 -8.31 8.33 -2.75
CA THR A 44 -7.99 6.94 -2.44
C THR A 44 -6.49 6.77 -2.22
N VAL A 45 -6.11 5.74 -1.49
CA VAL A 45 -4.71 5.46 -1.15
C VAL A 45 -4.37 3.99 -1.36
N GLU A 46 -3.13 3.71 -1.73
CA GLU A 46 -2.57 2.35 -1.61
C GLU A 46 -1.60 2.30 -0.42
N VAL A 47 -1.57 1.16 0.26
CA VAL A 47 -0.62 0.92 1.35
C VAL A 47 0.15 -0.37 1.16
N ILE A 48 1.46 -0.32 1.43
CA ILE A 48 2.32 -1.50 1.48
C ILE A 48 2.24 -2.05 2.91
N ALA A 49 1.36 -3.03 3.10
CA ALA A 49 1.04 -3.58 4.42
C ALA A 49 1.92 -4.79 4.78
N ASP A 50 3.20 -4.76 4.44
CA ASP A 50 4.15 -5.85 4.73
C ASP A 50 4.65 -5.85 6.20
N GLY A 51 4.27 -4.82 6.98
CA GLY A 51 4.71 -4.64 8.36
C GLY A 51 6.15 -4.16 8.50
N ARG A 52 6.75 -3.66 7.42
CA ARG A 52 8.09 -3.10 7.32
C ARG A 52 8.05 -1.65 6.83
N HIS A 53 7.33 -1.40 5.71
CA HIS A 53 7.14 -0.06 5.17
C HIS A 53 6.32 0.81 6.12
N LEU A 54 5.24 0.27 6.69
CA LEU A 54 4.39 0.99 7.62
C LEU A 54 4.21 0.23 8.93
N PRO A 55 4.36 0.88 10.07
CA PRO A 55 3.97 0.32 11.36
C PRO A 55 2.47 -0.03 11.38
N SER A 56 2.10 -1.06 12.13
CA SER A 56 0.71 -1.50 12.23
C SER A 56 -0.24 -0.41 12.75
N THR A 57 0.25 0.49 13.60
CA THR A 57 -0.50 1.67 14.08
C THR A 57 -0.86 2.63 12.95
N ILE A 58 0.06 2.84 11.99
CA ILE A 58 -0.21 3.67 10.81
C ILE A 58 -1.18 2.98 9.86
N LEU A 59 -1.03 1.67 9.63
CA LEU A 59 -1.99 0.89 8.83
C LEU A 59 -3.41 1.00 9.42
N ARG A 60 -3.53 0.89 10.74
CA ARG A 60 -4.81 1.07 11.44
C ARG A 60 -5.34 2.50 11.35
N LEU A 61 -4.47 3.51 11.41
CA LEU A 61 -4.86 4.91 11.23
C LEU A 61 -5.42 5.17 9.84
N VAL A 62 -4.74 4.67 8.79
CA VAL A 62 -5.21 4.77 7.40
C VAL A 62 -6.59 4.13 7.25
N TYR A 63 -6.77 2.90 7.76
CA TYR A 63 -8.06 2.22 7.74
C TYR A 63 -9.16 3.02 8.45
N LYS A 64 -8.86 3.62 9.62
CA LYS A 64 -9.84 4.43 10.37
C LYS A 64 -10.26 5.70 9.64
N LEU A 65 -9.34 6.36 8.96
CA LEU A 65 -9.59 7.65 8.32
C LEU A 65 -10.09 7.52 6.88
N LYS A 66 -9.58 6.55 6.11
CA LYS A 66 -9.95 6.34 4.71
C LYS A 66 -11.01 5.25 4.54
N GLY A 67 -11.08 4.30 5.43
CA GLY A 67 -11.99 3.17 5.36
C GLY A 67 -11.62 2.18 4.26
N VAL A 68 -12.38 1.09 4.20
CA VAL A 68 -12.16 -0.01 3.25
C VAL A 68 -12.37 0.42 1.80
N GLU A 69 -13.30 1.35 1.56
CA GLU A 69 -13.67 1.78 0.22
C GLU A 69 -12.62 2.68 -0.46
N ARG A 70 -11.72 3.27 0.29
CA ARG A 70 -10.70 4.19 -0.21
C ARG A 70 -9.27 3.75 0.05
N THR A 71 -9.09 2.54 0.58
CA THR A 71 -7.77 1.97 0.86
C THR A 71 -7.56 0.71 0.04
N CYS A 72 -6.50 0.66 -0.77
CA CYS A 72 -6.02 -0.53 -1.46
C CYS A 72 -4.80 -1.10 -0.78
N LEU A 73 -4.65 -2.42 -0.79
CA LEU A 73 -3.38 -3.06 -0.51
C LEU A 73 -2.59 -3.20 -1.81
N VAL A 74 -1.32 -2.84 -1.77
CA VAL A 74 -0.38 -3.01 -2.89
C VAL A 74 0.90 -3.65 -2.37
N THR A 75 1.44 -4.61 -3.11
CA THR A 75 2.70 -5.24 -2.73
C THR A 75 3.90 -4.35 -3.00
N ASP A 76 3.83 -3.56 -4.05
CA ASP A 76 4.99 -2.81 -4.58
C ASP A 76 6.23 -3.72 -4.72
N ALA A 77 5.97 -4.98 -5.12
CA ALA A 77 6.97 -6.02 -5.14
C ALA A 77 7.91 -5.87 -6.33
N LEU A 78 9.21 -5.95 -6.06
CA LEU A 78 10.23 -6.00 -7.09
C LEU A 78 10.25 -7.38 -7.78
N SER A 79 10.85 -7.44 -8.96
CA SER A 79 11.01 -8.69 -9.72
C SER A 79 11.75 -9.80 -8.95
N CYS A 80 12.54 -9.43 -7.94
CA CYS A 80 13.24 -10.36 -7.05
C CYS A 80 12.33 -11.02 -6.02
N ALA A 81 11.11 -10.55 -5.80
CA ALA A 81 10.18 -11.12 -4.81
C ALA A 81 9.84 -12.60 -5.08
N ALA A 82 9.90 -13.05 -6.34
CA ALA A 82 9.68 -14.44 -6.73
C ALA A 82 10.98 -15.22 -6.99
N ASN A 83 12.14 -14.63 -6.70
CA ASN A 83 13.45 -15.12 -7.11
C ASN A 83 14.37 -15.42 -5.91
N GLU A 84 13.89 -16.22 -4.96
CA GLU A 84 14.70 -16.62 -3.81
C GLU A 84 16.08 -17.15 -4.27
N GLY A 85 17.16 -16.48 -3.83
CA GLY A 85 18.54 -16.89 -4.09
C GLY A 85 19.15 -16.48 -5.42
N LYS A 86 18.45 -15.76 -6.30
CA LYS A 86 19.07 -15.21 -7.51
C LYS A 86 19.66 -13.82 -7.27
N PRO A 87 20.79 -13.50 -7.92
CA PRO A 87 21.38 -12.17 -7.85
C PRO A 87 20.36 -11.11 -8.32
N LEU A 88 20.32 -9.98 -7.61
CA LEU A 88 19.56 -8.82 -8.04
C LEU A 88 20.24 -8.21 -9.27
N SER A 89 19.44 -7.72 -10.20
CA SER A 89 19.96 -7.05 -11.40
C SER A 89 20.65 -5.70 -11.09
N ASP A 90 20.27 -5.06 -9.99
CA ASP A 90 20.88 -3.81 -9.53
C ASP A 90 21.74 -4.08 -8.29
N PRO A 91 23.08 -3.90 -8.37
CA PRO A 91 23.98 -4.16 -7.24
C PRO A 91 23.80 -3.18 -6.07
N ARG A 92 23.06 -2.08 -6.28
CA ARG A 92 22.74 -1.13 -5.21
C ARG A 92 21.62 -1.62 -4.28
N ILE A 93 20.90 -2.68 -4.67
CA ILE A 93 19.77 -3.22 -3.91
C ILE A 93 20.20 -4.51 -3.24
N ILE A 94 19.93 -4.61 -1.95
CA ILE A 94 20.13 -5.82 -1.16
C ILE A 94 18.80 -6.29 -0.56
N ILE A 95 18.72 -7.61 -0.30
CA ILE A 95 17.61 -8.19 0.46
C ILE A 95 18.16 -8.54 1.84
N GLU A 96 17.62 -7.91 2.86
CA GLU A 96 18.00 -8.12 4.25
C GLU A 96 16.78 -7.89 5.15
N ASP A 97 16.65 -8.66 6.24
CA ASP A 97 15.52 -8.62 7.17
C ASP A 97 14.14 -8.78 6.51
N GLY A 98 14.09 -9.48 5.36
CA GLY A 98 12.84 -9.71 4.62
C GLY A 98 12.32 -8.49 3.85
N VAL A 99 13.19 -7.52 3.52
CA VAL A 99 12.87 -6.36 2.70
C VAL A 99 13.97 -6.08 1.67
N CYS A 100 13.61 -5.39 0.60
CA CYS A 100 14.59 -4.76 -0.29
C CYS A 100 14.97 -3.39 0.24
N LYS A 101 16.26 -3.09 0.27
CA LYS A 101 16.79 -1.79 0.67
C LYS A 101 18.02 -1.42 -0.16
N LEU A 102 18.34 -0.15 -0.20
CA LEU A 102 19.62 0.28 -0.76
C LEU A 102 20.77 -0.28 0.08
N ALA A 103 21.87 -0.64 -0.56
CA ALA A 103 23.05 -1.21 0.09
C ALA A 103 23.69 -0.26 1.12
N ASP A 104 23.46 1.05 1.00
CA ASP A 104 23.86 2.07 1.96
C ASP A 104 22.89 2.27 3.12
N HIS A 105 21.82 1.45 3.18
CA HIS A 105 20.74 1.49 4.18
C HIS A 105 19.97 2.84 4.27
N SER A 106 20.05 3.67 3.26
CA SER A 106 19.39 4.99 3.26
C SER A 106 17.88 4.92 3.02
N SER A 107 17.38 3.85 2.37
CA SER A 107 15.96 3.71 2.02
C SER A 107 15.56 2.25 1.76
N LEU A 108 14.30 1.94 2.00
CA LEU A 108 13.64 0.77 1.41
C LEU A 108 13.41 1.00 -0.07
N VAL A 109 13.42 -0.08 -0.86
CA VAL A 109 13.24 -0.04 -2.32
C VAL A 109 12.24 -1.12 -2.73
N GLY A 110 10.97 -0.74 -2.83
CA GLY A 110 9.90 -1.69 -3.08
C GLY A 110 9.83 -2.81 -2.04
N SER A 111 9.07 -3.86 -2.30
CA SER A 111 8.93 -4.99 -1.38
C SER A 111 9.25 -6.34 -2.01
N ILE A 112 9.31 -7.36 -1.18
CA ILE A 112 9.29 -8.77 -1.58
C ILE A 112 8.06 -9.50 -1.04
N ALA A 113 7.14 -8.76 -0.43
CA ALA A 113 5.96 -9.33 0.18
C ALA A 113 4.93 -9.76 -0.89
N THR A 114 4.23 -10.85 -0.59
CA THR A 114 3.09 -11.31 -1.37
C THR A 114 1.78 -10.78 -0.78
N MET A 115 0.71 -10.75 -1.56
CA MET A 115 -0.57 -10.18 -1.13
C MET A 115 -1.17 -10.88 0.10
N ASP A 116 -0.96 -12.18 0.27
CA ASP A 116 -1.41 -12.92 1.46
C ASP A 116 -0.69 -12.46 2.73
N VAL A 117 0.60 -12.09 2.64
CA VAL A 117 1.36 -11.49 3.75
C VAL A 117 0.75 -10.15 4.14
N LEU A 118 0.38 -9.32 3.16
CA LEU A 118 -0.26 -8.03 3.42
C LEU A 118 -1.59 -8.19 4.14
N VAL A 119 -2.47 -9.05 3.63
CA VAL A 119 -3.76 -9.35 4.27
C VAL A 119 -3.56 -9.88 5.69
N ARG A 120 -2.61 -10.80 5.89
CA ARG A 120 -2.29 -11.35 7.21
C ARG A 120 -1.80 -10.27 8.18
N THR A 121 -0.94 -9.36 7.70
CA THR A 121 -0.45 -8.24 8.51
C THR A 121 -1.58 -7.31 8.93
N MET A 122 -2.49 -6.97 8.00
CA MET A 122 -3.65 -6.14 8.32
C MET A 122 -4.51 -6.77 9.41
N VAL A 123 -4.76 -8.08 9.33
CA VAL A 123 -5.59 -8.80 10.32
C VAL A 123 -4.87 -8.97 11.65
N GLN A 124 -3.66 -9.53 11.62
CA GLN A 124 -2.97 -9.98 12.83
C GLN A 124 -2.23 -8.87 13.59
N LYS A 125 -1.75 -7.83 12.87
CA LYS A 125 -0.95 -6.77 13.47
C LYS A 125 -1.69 -5.44 13.53
N ALA A 126 -2.53 -5.12 12.56
CA ALA A 126 -3.29 -3.87 12.54
C ALA A 126 -4.72 -4.03 13.10
N ASP A 127 -5.13 -5.24 13.48
CA ASP A 127 -6.44 -5.54 14.07
C ASP A 127 -7.60 -5.08 13.17
N ILE A 128 -7.52 -5.43 11.89
CA ILE A 128 -8.53 -5.11 10.89
C ILE A 128 -9.32 -6.37 10.56
N PRO A 129 -10.66 -6.30 10.43
CA PRO A 129 -11.47 -7.45 10.08
C PRO A 129 -11.00 -8.11 8.78
N LEU A 130 -10.94 -9.45 8.75
CA LEU A 130 -10.49 -10.20 7.57
C LEU A 130 -11.27 -9.84 6.31
N ALA A 131 -12.59 -9.68 6.41
CA ALA A 131 -13.42 -9.29 5.29
C ALA A 131 -12.99 -7.95 4.68
N ASP A 132 -12.66 -6.96 5.51
CA ASP A 132 -12.21 -5.65 5.06
C ASP A 132 -10.80 -5.70 4.47
N ALA A 133 -9.89 -6.46 5.09
CA ALA A 133 -8.54 -6.67 4.55
C ALA A 133 -8.58 -7.33 3.17
N VAL A 134 -9.45 -8.32 2.96
CA VAL A 134 -9.66 -8.97 1.66
C VAL A 134 -10.28 -8.00 0.66
N ARG A 135 -11.26 -7.18 1.05
CA ARG A 135 -11.86 -6.17 0.18
C ARG A 135 -10.83 -5.13 -0.28
N MET A 136 -9.97 -4.67 0.62
CA MET A 136 -8.86 -3.76 0.27
C MET A 136 -7.83 -4.39 -0.68
N ALA A 137 -7.72 -5.71 -0.70
CA ALA A 137 -6.82 -6.44 -1.60
C ALA A 137 -7.46 -6.82 -2.95
N SER A 138 -8.79 -6.73 -3.10
CA SER A 138 -9.50 -7.27 -4.27
C SER A 138 -10.60 -6.33 -4.80
N GLU A 139 -11.69 -6.15 -4.07
CA GLU A 139 -12.86 -5.39 -4.50
C GLU A 139 -12.54 -3.91 -4.69
N THR A 140 -11.89 -3.30 -3.71
CA THR A 140 -11.53 -1.87 -3.75
C THR A 140 -10.61 -1.54 -4.93
N PRO A 141 -9.49 -2.23 -5.17
CA PRO A 141 -8.67 -1.98 -6.35
C PRO A 141 -9.40 -2.28 -7.66
N ALA A 142 -10.26 -3.31 -7.72
CA ALA A 142 -11.03 -3.59 -8.93
C ALA A 142 -11.99 -2.43 -9.29
N ARG A 143 -12.61 -1.83 -8.29
CA ARG A 143 -13.48 -0.65 -8.47
C ARG A 143 -12.68 0.58 -8.91
N LEU A 144 -11.55 0.84 -8.30
CA LEU A 144 -10.67 1.97 -8.67
C LEU A 144 -10.13 1.85 -10.10
N MET A 145 -9.85 0.62 -10.54
CA MET A 145 -9.41 0.33 -11.91
C MET A 145 -10.55 0.26 -12.92
N GLY A 146 -11.82 0.43 -12.50
CA GLY A 146 -12.98 0.36 -13.37
C GLY A 146 -13.25 -1.04 -13.95
N VAL A 147 -12.87 -2.11 -13.22
CA VAL A 147 -13.02 -3.50 -13.66
C VAL A 147 -13.87 -4.35 -12.70
N SER A 148 -14.59 -3.70 -11.81
CA SER A 148 -15.44 -4.36 -10.80
C SER A 148 -16.65 -5.11 -11.38
N ASP A 149 -16.95 -4.91 -12.66
CA ASP A 149 -17.96 -5.63 -13.42
C ASP A 149 -17.54 -7.07 -13.78
N ARG A 150 -16.27 -7.42 -13.64
CA ARG A 150 -15.72 -8.73 -14.08
C ARG A 150 -14.73 -9.37 -13.10
N THR A 151 -14.33 -8.68 -12.04
CA THR A 151 -13.38 -9.19 -11.04
C THR A 151 -13.50 -8.45 -9.71
N GLY A 152 -12.75 -8.89 -8.70
CA GLY A 152 -12.68 -8.26 -7.36
C GLY A 152 -13.58 -8.93 -6.32
N THR A 153 -14.59 -9.68 -6.73
CA THR A 153 -15.48 -10.43 -5.85
C THR A 153 -15.71 -11.86 -6.37
N LEU A 154 -16.13 -12.74 -5.48
CA LEU A 154 -16.48 -14.12 -5.84
C LEU A 154 -17.95 -14.18 -6.30
N GLN A 155 -18.16 -13.90 -7.58
CA GLN A 155 -19.49 -13.95 -8.22
C GLN A 155 -19.48 -14.86 -9.45
N ARG A 156 -20.64 -15.44 -9.76
CA ARG A 156 -20.82 -16.28 -10.95
C ARG A 156 -20.54 -15.44 -12.21
N GLY A 157 -19.66 -15.93 -13.08
CA GLY A 157 -19.27 -15.24 -14.31
C GLY A 157 -18.07 -14.29 -14.18
N TYR A 158 -17.59 -14.06 -12.96
CA TYR A 158 -16.39 -13.25 -12.73
C TYR A 158 -15.11 -14.07 -12.94
N SER A 159 -14.07 -13.39 -13.42
CA SER A 159 -12.74 -13.97 -13.55
C SER A 159 -12.16 -14.26 -12.16
N CYS A 160 -11.99 -15.54 -11.83
CA CYS A 160 -11.30 -15.99 -10.63
C CYS A 160 -10.08 -16.82 -11.05
N LYS A 161 -8.88 -16.30 -10.76
CA LYS A 161 -7.65 -17.10 -10.85
C LYS A 161 -7.41 -17.74 -9.48
N SER A 162 -8.05 -18.88 -9.21
CA SER A 162 -7.63 -19.69 -8.06
C SER A 162 -6.38 -20.49 -8.47
N LYS A 163 -5.25 -20.27 -7.78
CA LYS A 163 -4.21 -21.29 -7.78
C LYS A 163 -4.71 -22.45 -6.93
N ARG A 164 -4.78 -23.65 -7.48
CA ARG A 164 -4.84 -24.86 -6.67
C ARG A 164 -3.57 -24.86 -5.80
N LEU A 165 -3.76 -24.90 -4.51
CA LEU A 165 -2.69 -25.20 -3.55
C LEU A 165 -2.22 -26.62 -3.74
#